data_62338748f410c7c04faef56db783340f
#
_entry.id   62338748f410c7c04faef56db783340f
#
_cell.length_a   1.000
_cell.length_b   1.000
_cell.length_c   1.000
_cell.angle_alpha   90.00
_cell.angle_beta   90.00
_cell.angle_gamma   90.00
#
_symmetry.space_group_name_H-M   'P 1'
#
loop_
_entity.id
_entity.type
_entity.pdbx_description
1 polymer ?
#
loop_
_entity_poly.entity_id
_entity_poly.type
_entity_poly.pdbx_seq_one_letter_code
_entity_poly.pdbx_strand_id
1 'polypeptide(L)'
;KTYRNRVGEYVVEDIQGDRMRIRYVGGGTLVTDVNIQARIWENIQFERQLARTEERQRQAQEARRAARQRTARARRTRTRPTFDGFEENDFDTQTRGIAWKGRRDLGRVLAYEMNRRAGDGFDHWIVPYQSEVHIARKDHYDTDTREYNAALFVSVSEDGVSYGFHVGKPNGKAKGGDDWARLVKSLAEDEQVQQALRSAMERHQLHLVLYAMDVKYGQVGRITVQEGGFLFEHETADQAVTREMTGQEMADYLVDLAPNNRSDLYLGQQVSVADALKADKGIADEMATVCESLVKLYDASVGA
;
A
#
# COMPACT_ATOMS: atom_id res chain seq x y z
N LYS A 1 44.62 -25.77 29.18
CA LYS A 1 43.93 -24.52 28.77
C LYS A 1 43.91 -24.47 27.27
N THR A 2 42.73 -24.22 26.65
CA THR A 2 42.56 -24.21 25.19
C THR A 2 42.67 -22.77 24.70
N TYR A 3 43.40 -22.57 23.65
CA TYR A 3 43.61 -21.31 22.97
C TYR A 3 43.09 -21.39 21.54
N ARG A 4 42.94 -20.28 20.85
CA ARG A 4 42.47 -20.25 19.46
C ARG A 4 43.36 -19.31 18.62
N ASN A 5 43.73 -19.77 17.43
CA ASN A 5 44.32 -18.93 16.39
C ASN A 5 43.46 -18.98 15.10
N ARG A 6 43.93 -18.43 13.98
CA ARG A 6 43.21 -18.43 12.70
C ARG A 6 42.99 -19.82 12.09
N VAL A 7 43.81 -20.81 12.48
CA VAL A 7 43.69 -22.18 11.98
C VAL A 7 42.66 -22.99 12.78
N GLY A 8 42.59 -22.77 14.10
CA GLY A 8 41.66 -23.50 14.94
C GLY A 8 41.98 -23.39 16.44
N GLU A 9 41.28 -24.20 17.22
CA GLU A 9 41.54 -24.34 18.65
C GLU A 9 42.72 -25.27 18.89
N TYR A 10 43.60 -24.92 19.84
CA TYR A 10 44.78 -25.67 20.17
C TYR A 10 45.09 -25.69 21.68
N VAL A 11 45.88 -26.67 22.08
CA VAL A 11 46.44 -26.79 23.42
C VAL A 11 47.94 -26.64 23.31
N VAL A 12 48.56 -25.94 24.25
CA VAL A 12 50.02 -25.87 24.37
C VAL A 12 50.49 -27.14 25.07
N GLU A 13 51.38 -27.91 24.40
CA GLU A 13 51.96 -29.15 24.93
C GLU A 13 53.25 -28.90 25.67
N ASP A 14 54.10 -28.04 25.10
CA ASP A 14 55.44 -27.78 25.64
C ASP A 14 55.91 -26.36 25.23
N ILE A 15 56.79 -25.75 26.07
CA ILE A 15 57.44 -24.45 25.82
C ILE A 15 58.90 -24.60 26.15
N GLN A 16 59.76 -24.33 25.16
CA GLN A 16 61.23 -24.34 25.32
C GLN A 16 61.78 -22.99 24.79
N GLY A 17 62.15 -22.08 25.73
CA GLY A 17 62.55 -20.76 25.39
C GLY A 17 61.45 -19.98 24.64
N ASP A 18 61.77 -19.44 23.47
CA ASP A 18 60.78 -18.72 22.63
C ASP A 18 59.96 -19.61 21.72
N ARG A 19 60.13 -20.93 21.77
CA ARG A 19 59.39 -21.91 20.96
C ARG A 19 58.37 -22.63 21.80
N MET A 20 57.16 -22.80 21.25
CA MET A 20 56.15 -23.62 21.83
C MET A 20 55.64 -24.68 20.84
N ARG A 21 55.31 -25.86 21.37
CA ARG A 21 54.61 -26.91 20.63
C ARG A 21 53.15 -26.85 20.97
N ILE A 22 52.34 -26.71 19.94
CA ILE A 22 50.89 -26.70 20.05
C ILE A 22 50.27 -27.89 19.33
N ARG A 23 49.15 -28.41 19.85
CA ARG A 23 48.35 -29.43 19.21
C ARG A 23 46.95 -28.89 18.98
N TYR A 24 46.49 -28.96 17.74
CA TYR A 24 45.13 -28.54 17.38
C TYR A 24 44.11 -29.58 17.83
N VAL A 25 42.94 -29.12 18.27
CA VAL A 25 41.84 -29.99 18.69
C VAL A 25 41.33 -30.83 17.52
N GLY A 26 41.38 -30.31 16.28
CA GLY A 26 41.08 -31.05 15.06
C GLY A 26 42.18 -32.00 14.54
N GLY A 27 43.29 -32.16 15.29
CA GLY A 27 44.45 -32.99 14.93
C GLY A 27 45.59 -32.15 14.32
N GLY A 28 46.81 -32.70 14.41
CA GLY A 28 48.04 -32.05 13.96
C GLY A 28 48.76 -31.25 15.05
N THR A 29 50.08 -31.21 14.95
CA THR A 29 50.97 -30.46 15.86
C THR A 29 51.79 -29.44 15.09
N LEU A 30 52.09 -28.32 15.72
CA LEU A 30 52.90 -27.20 15.16
C LEU A 30 53.88 -26.72 16.22
N VAL A 31 55.12 -26.49 15.82
CA VAL A 31 56.11 -25.77 16.62
C VAL A 31 56.14 -24.33 16.12
N THR A 32 55.85 -23.39 16.99
CA THR A 32 55.72 -21.95 16.64
C THR A 32 56.42 -21.09 17.67
N ASP A 33 56.57 -19.82 17.39
CA ASP A 33 57.12 -18.83 18.29
C ASP A 33 56.04 -18.31 19.26
N VAL A 34 56.38 -18.22 20.54
CA VAL A 34 55.48 -17.76 21.61
C VAL A 34 54.99 -16.34 21.34
N ASN A 35 55.86 -15.44 20.93
CA ASN A 35 55.53 -14.03 20.70
C ASN A 35 54.59 -13.87 19.48
N ILE A 36 54.79 -14.70 18.44
CA ILE A 36 53.93 -14.71 17.26
C ILE A 36 52.50 -15.13 17.67
N GLN A 37 52.37 -16.20 18.45
CA GLN A 37 51.07 -16.67 18.90
C GLN A 37 50.39 -15.69 19.86
N ALA A 38 51.15 -15.01 20.73
CA ALA A 38 50.64 -13.95 21.60
C ALA A 38 50.04 -12.81 20.78
N ARG A 39 50.73 -12.31 19.76
CA ARG A 39 50.23 -11.26 18.86
C ARG A 39 48.98 -11.67 18.09
N ILE A 40 48.97 -12.93 17.59
CA ILE A 40 47.78 -13.45 16.90
C ILE A 40 46.59 -13.45 17.86
N TRP A 41 46.78 -13.87 19.09
CA TRP A 41 45.74 -13.92 20.10
C TRP A 41 45.22 -12.50 20.46
N GLU A 42 46.12 -11.55 20.65
CA GLU A 42 45.80 -10.14 20.91
C GLU A 42 44.95 -9.55 19.76
N ASN A 43 45.37 -9.77 18.51
CA ASN A 43 44.64 -9.32 17.33
C ASN A 43 43.22 -9.94 17.28
N ILE A 44 43.07 -11.20 17.57
CA ILE A 44 41.77 -11.88 17.63
C ILE A 44 40.86 -11.26 18.73
N GLN A 45 41.45 -10.95 19.89
CA GLN A 45 40.67 -10.27 20.96
C GLN A 45 40.26 -8.85 20.56
N PHE A 46 41.16 -8.12 19.92
CA PHE A 46 40.87 -6.79 19.41
C PHE A 46 39.76 -6.81 18.34
N GLU A 47 39.84 -7.70 17.36
CA GLU A 47 38.80 -7.89 16.33
C GLU A 47 37.44 -8.22 16.95
N ARG A 48 37.41 -9.08 17.98
CA ARG A 48 36.18 -9.44 18.72
C ARG A 48 35.62 -8.24 19.49
N GLN A 49 36.46 -7.41 20.08
CA GLN A 49 36.01 -6.19 20.79
C GLN A 49 35.43 -5.18 19.79
N LEU A 50 36.11 -5.00 18.66
CA LEU A 50 35.64 -4.10 17.60
C LEU A 50 34.26 -4.54 17.08
N ALA A 51 34.12 -5.83 16.72
CA ALA A 51 32.84 -6.38 16.25
C ALA A 51 31.70 -6.22 17.28
N ARG A 52 31.99 -6.42 18.56
CA ARG A 52 31.00 -6.19 19.64
C ARG A 52 30.61 -4.71 19.78
N THR A 53 31.56 -3.81 19.56
CA THR A 53 31.31 -2.38 19.63
C THR A 53 30.44 -1.93 18.45
N GLU A 54 30.76 -2.40 17.24
CA GLU A 54 29.99 -2.13 16.03
C GLU A 54 28.56 -2.65 16.15
N GLU A 55 28.40 -3.86 16.64
CA GLU A 55 27.09 -4.47 16.85
C GLU A 55 26.24 -3.66 17.86
N ARG A 56 26.86 -3.22 18.98
CA ARG A 56 26.17 -2.35 19.95
C ARG A 56 25.79 -1.01 19.34
N GLN A 57 26.63 -0.41 18.51
CA GLN A 57 26.35 0.85 17.82
C GLN A 57 25.19 0.69 16.84
N ARG A 58 25.17 -0.41 16.07
CA ARG A 58 24.07 -0.73 15.14
C ARG A 58 22.75 -0.89 15.90
N GLN A 59 22.72 -1.69 16.96
CA GLN A 59 21.53 -1.87 17.78
C GLN A 59 21.04 -0.57 18.43
N ALA A 60 21.97 0.27 18.89
CA ALA A 60 21.61 1.58 19.44
C ALA A 60 21.04 2.53 18.38
N GLN A 61 21.55 2.50 17.14
CA GLN A 61 21.00 3.26 16.03
C GLN A 61 19.60 2.79 15.63
N GLU A 62 19.40 1.47 15.55
CA GLU A 62 18.10 0.88 15.26
C GLU A 62 17.06 1.22 16.34
N ALA A 63 17.44 1.12 17.61
CA ALA A 63 16.59 1.51 18.73
C ALA A 63 16.22 3.00 18.71
N ARG A 64 17.18 3.89 18.37
CA ARG A 64 16.93 5.32 18.21
C ARG A 64 15.98 5.62 17.04
N ARG A 65 16.12 4.92 15.91
CA ARG A 65 15.21 5.04 14.77
C ARG A 65 13.80 4.60 15.15
N ALA A 66 13.67 3.44 15.80
CA ALA A 66 12.38 2.93 16.27
C ALA A 66 11.72 3.87 17.30
N ALA A 67 12.49 4.43 18.24
CA ALA A 67 11.98 5.40 19.23
C ALA A 67 11.51 6.71 18.55
N ARG A 68 12.28 7.24 17.56
CA ARG A 68 11.86 8.41 16.79
C ARG A 68 10.59 8.16 15.98
N GLN A 69 10.45 6.97 15.38
CA GLN A 69 9.24 6.59 14.66
C GLN A 69 8.02 6.48 15.60
N ARG A 70 8.19 5.86 16.78
CA ARG A 70 7.13 5.79 17.81
C ARG A 70 6.71 7.19 18.29
N THR A 71 7.66 8.06 18.56
CA THR A 71 7.37 9.43 19.01
C THR A 71 6.70 10.25 17.90
N ALA A 72 7.14 10.13 16.66
CA ALA A 72 6.52 10.78 15.52
C ALA A 72 5.08 10.26 15.28
N ARG A 73 4.87 8.95 15.42
CA ARG A 73 3.54 8.33 15.34
C ARG A 73 2.62 8.83 16.47
N ALA A 74 3.09 8.84 17.71
CA ALA A 74 2.32 9.34 18.86
C ALA A 74 1.99 10.84 18.75
N ARG A 75 2.85 11.65 18.11
CA ARG A 75 2.60 13.07 17.86
C ARG A 75 1.57 13.28 16.74
N ARG A 76 1.59 12.41 15.70
CA ARG A 76 0.60 12.43 14.61
C ARG A 76 -0.81 12.06 15.06
N THR A 77 -0.95 11.17 16.05
CA THR A 77 -2.27 10.75 16.57
C THR A 77 -2.86 11.74 17.57
N ARG A 78 -2.09 12.70 18.10
CA ARG A 78 -2.57 13.67 19.10
C ARG A 78 -3.22 14.93 18.52
N THR A 79 -2.90 15.31 17.29
CA THR A 79 -3.51 16.46 16.61
C THR A 79 -4.34 15.95 15.45
N ARG A 80 -5.66 16.26 15.46
CA ARG A 80 -6.53 16.00 14.31
C ARG A 80 -5.93 16.72 13.10
N PRO A 81 -5.62 16.02 12.00
CA PRO A 81 -5.14 16.68 10.79
C PRO A 81 -6.24 17.56 10.22
N THR A 82 -5.85 18.63 9.54
CA THR A 82 -6.79 19.55 8.88
C THR A 82 -6.54 19.59 7.38
N PHE A 83 -7.59 19.80 6.65
CA PHE A 83 -7.59 20.13 5.23
C PHE A 83 -8.36 21.44 5.07
N ASP A 84 -7.76 22.41 4.38
CA ASP A 84 -8.30 23.76 4.30
C ASP A 84 -9.25 23.98 3.12
N GLY A 85 -9.66 22.91 2.42
CA GLY A 85 -10.48 22.96 1.22
C GLY A 85 -9.64 22.95 -0.05
N PHE A 86 -10.32 22.96 -1.21
CA PHE A 86 -9.70 23.10 -2.52
C PHE A 86 -9.56 24.57 -2.90
N GLU A 87 -8.50 24.88 -3.65
CA GLU A 87 -8.30 26.17 -4.30
C GLU A 87 -8.51 26.02 -5.82
N GLU A 88 -8.88 27.09 -6.55
CA GLU A 88 -9.09 27.05 -8.01
C GLU A 88 -7.89 26.44 -8.75
N ASN A 89 -6.67 26.77 -8.31
CA ASN A 89 -5.43 26.26 -8.91
C ASN A 89 -5.22 24.75 -8.72
N ASP A 90 -5.94 24.09 -7.81
CA ASP A 90 -5.85 22.64 -7.62
C ASP A 90 -6.46 21.87 -8.80
N PHE A 91 -7.32 22.52 -9.60
CA PHE A 91 -8.01 21.96 -10.76
C PHE A 91 -7.27 22.23 -12.08
N ASP A 92 -6.21 23.03 -12.08
CA ASP A 92 -5.36 23.26 -13.26
C ASP A 92 -4.42 22.07 -13.49
N THR A 93 -4.92 21.07 -14.22
CA THR A 93 -4.15 19.84 -14.53
C THR A 93 -3.23 20.00 -15.73
N GLN A 94 -3.26 21.10 -16.46
CA GLN A 94 -2.44 21.33 -17.63
C GLN A 94 -0.99 21.64 -17.27
N THR A 95 -0.72 22.06 -16.06
CA THR A 95 0.63 22.31 -15.57
C THR A 95 1.28 20.98 -15.20
N ARG A 96 1.93 20.34 -16.18
CA ARG A 96 2.64 19.06 -16.01
C ARG A 96 3.56 19.10 -14.78
N GLY A 97 3.30 18.22 -13.81
CA GLY A 97 4.14 18.00 -12.63
C GLY A 97 3.74 18.74 -11.38
N ILE A 98 2.76 19.63 -11.43
CA ILE A 98 2.20 20.24 -10.22
C ILE A 98 0.93 19.46 -9.86
N ALA A 99 1.10 18.49 -8.99
CA ALA A 99 -0.02 17.89 -8.32
C ALA A 99 -0.63 18.91 -7.37
N TRP A 100 -1.94 18.90 -7.23
CA TRP A 100 -2.66 19.79 -6.33
C TRP A 100 -2.06 19.78 -4.91
N LYS A 101 -1.95 20.95 -4.34
CA LYS A 101 -1.13 21.22 -3.15
C LYS A 101 -1.66 20.51 -1.90
N GLY A 102 -2.98 20.47 -1.72
CA GLY A 102 -3.67 19.90 -0.55
C GLY A 102 -3.69 18.37 -0.46
N ARG A 103 -3.25 17.63 -1.49
CA ARG A 103 -3.42 16.17 -1.59
C ARG A 103 -2.88 15.38 -0.40
N ARG A 104 -1.75 15.82 0.19
CA ARG A 104 -1.16 15.16 1.35
C ARG A 104 -1.97 15.40 2.61
N ASP A 105 -2.50 16.59 2.77
CA ASP A 105 -3.26 16.97 3.96
C ASP A 105 -4.64 16.35 3.92
N LEU A 106 -5.31 16.34 2.76
CA LEU A 106 -6.56 15.60 2.57
C LEU A 106 -6.37 14.09 2.81
N GLY A 107 -5.31 13.49 2.24
CA GLY A 107 -5.00 12.07 2.48
C GLY A 107 -4.82 11.76 3.97
N ARG A 108 -4.17 12.65 4.73
CA ARG A 108 -4.03 12.50 6.19
C ARG A 108 -5.35 12.60 6.92
N VAL A 109 -6.21 13.56 6.53
CA VAL A 109 -7.54 13.73 7.11
C VAL A 109 -8.38 12.48 6.87
N LEU A 110 -8.45 12.01 5.63
CA LEU A 110 -9.21 10.81 5.29
C LEU A 110 -8.69 9.57 6.00
N ALA A 111 -7.38 9.33 6.02
CA ALA A 111 -6.80 8.21 6.76
C ALA A 111 -7.10 8.29 8.26
N TYR A 112 -7.07 9.48 8.86
CA TYR A 112 -7.46 9.70 10.25
C TYR A 112 -8.94 9.37 10.50
N GLU A 113 -9.83 9.88 9.64
CA GLU A 113 -11.27 9.62 9.75
C GLU A 113 -11.60 8.14 9.53
N MET A 114 -10.95 7.48 8.56
CA MET A 114 -11.13 6.03 8.34
C MET A 114 -10.68 5.21 9.55
N ASN A 115 -9.55 5.55 10.17
CA ASN A 115 -9.11 4.90 11.41
C ASN A 115 -10.11 5.10 12.56
N ARG A 116 -10.78 6.22 12.62
CA ARG A 116 -11.79 6.52 13.64
C ARG A 116 -13.13 5.82 13.40
N ARG A 117 -13.57 5.71 12.13
CA ARG A 117 -14.88 5.21 11.73
C ARG A 117 -14.90 3.71 11.42
N ALA A 118 -13.83 3.21 10.80
CA ALA A 118 -13.76 1.86 10.24
C ALA A 118 -12.66 0.98 10.85
N GLY A 119 -12.02 1.44 11.92
CA GLY A 119 -10.96 0.70 12.61
C GLY A 119 -9.55 1.01 12.13
N ASP A 120 -8.56 0.68 12.94
CA ASP A 120 -7.15 1.04 12.76
C ASP A 120 -6.50 0.41 11.52
N GLY A 121 -5.40 1.02 11.10
CA GLY A 121 -4.51 0.50 10.05
C GLY A 121 -4.49 1.33 8.77
N PHE A 122 -5.46 2.22 8.53
CA PHE A 122 -5.47 3.06 7.35
C PHE A 122 -4.34 4.10 7.34
N ASP A 123 -3.74 4.29 6.17
CA ASP A 123 -2.80 5.39 5.85
C ASP A 123 -3.09 5.89 4.43
N HIS A 124 -2.32 6.85 3.96
CA HIS A 124 -2.50 7.45 2.65
C HIS A 124 -1.23 7.39 1.82
N TRP A 125 -1.40 7.24 0.52
CA TRP A 125 -0.34 7.25 -0.48
C TRP A 125 -0.69 8.20 -1.61
N ILE A 126 0.30 8.98 -2.03
CA ILE A 126 0.18 9.84 -3.19
C ILE A 126 0.58 9.02 -4.41
N VAL A 127 -0.28 8.95 -5.41
CA VAL A 127 0.02 8.26 -6.66
C VAL A 127 0.92 9.17 -7.51
N PRO A 128 2.17 8.77 -7.79
CA PRO A 128 3.09 9.57 -8.59
C PRO A 128 2.53 9.83 -9.99
N TYR A 129 2.74 11.03 -10.48
CA TYR A 129 2.32 11.48 -11.81
C TYR A 129 0.80 11.47 -12.08
N GLN A 130 0.00 11.27 -11.03
CA GLN A 130 -1.45 11.36 -11.06
C GLN A 130 -1.91 12.35 -10.00
N SER A 131 -3.05 13.00 -10.25
CA SER A 131 -3.69 13.88 -9.27
C SER A 131 -4.55 13.07 -8.29
N GLU A 132 -4.02 11.93 -7.82
CA GLU A 132 -4.76 10.95 -7.04
C GLU A 132 -4.07 10.63 -5.70
N VAL A 133 -4.90 10.36 -4.71
CA VAL A 133 -4.50 9.91 -3.37
C VAL A 133 -5.24 8.61 -3.06
N HIS A 134 -4.50 7.58 -2.66
CA HIS A 134 -5.05 6.33 -2.17
C HIS A 134 -5.05 6.30 -0.65
N ILE A 135 -6.13 5.80 -0.07
CA ILE A 135 -6.29 5.53 1.35
C ILE A 135 -6.57 4.02 1.49
N ALA A 136 -5.71 3.32 2.21
CA ALA A 136 -5.79 1.87 2.35
C ALA A 136 -5.22 1.40 3.69
N ARG A 137 -5.38 0.12 4.04
CA ARG A 137 -4.70 -0.46 5.20
C ARG A 137 -3.23 -0.72 4.87
N LYS A 138 -2.33 -0.36 5.77
CA LYS A 138 -0.87 -0.46 5.56
C LYS A 138 -0.38 -1.85 5.21
N ASP A 139 -0.99 -2.84 5.84
CA ASP A 139 -0.56 -4.23 5.73
C ASP A 139 -1.00 -4.87 4.39
N HIS A 140 -1.87 -4.19 3.64
CA HIS A 140 -2.43 -4.68 2.37
C HIS A 140 -2.06 -3.82 1.16
N TYR A 141 -1.42 -2.64 1.38
CA TYR A 141 -1.08 -1.75 0.27
C TYR A 141 0.39 -1.87 -0.11
N ASP A 142 0.64 -2.36 -1.33
CA ASP A 142 1.98 -2.44 -1.92
C ASP A 142 2.19 -1.28 -2.91
N THR A 143 3.24 -0.49 -2.69
CA THR A 143 3.58 0.64 -3.54
C THR A 143 4.10 0.26 -4.92
N ASP A 144 4.58 -0.96 -5.09
CA ASP A 144 5.12 -1.45 -6.36
C ASP A 144 4.00 -1.93 -7.30
N THR A 145 2.87 -2.36 -6.72
CA THR A 145 1.68 -2.83 -7.44
C THR A 145 0.46 -1.95 -7.20
N ARG A 146 0.66 -0.71 -6.76
CA ARG A 146 -0.38 0.24 -6.33
C ARG A 146 -1.57 0.40 -7.26
N GLU A 147 -1.34 0.27 -8.56
CA GLU A 147 -2.35 0.39 -9.61
C GLU A 147 -3.34 -0.78 -9.65
N TYR A 148 -3.00 -1.88 -8.96
CA TYR A 148 -3.85 -3.09 -8.86
C TYR A 148 -4.42 -3.30 -7.47
N ASN A 149 -3.92 -2.57 -6.47
CA ASN A 149 -4.41 -2.70 -5.11
C ASN A 149 -5.78 -2.07 -4.95
N ALA A 150 -6.61 -2.70 -4.13
CA ALA A 150 -7.82 -2.06 -3.65
C ALA A 150 -7.47 -0.86 -2.76
N ALA A 151 -8.12 0.28 -3.03
CA ALA A 151 -7.95 1.50 -2.26
C ALA A 151 -9.23 2.33 -2.26
N LEU A 152 -9.44 3.10 -1.21
CA LEU A 152 -10.30 4.26 -1.27
C LEU A 152 -9.48 5.36 -1.95
N PHE A 153 -10.08 6.10 -2.87
CA PHE A 153 -9.34 7.08 -3.68
C PHE A 153 -9.97 8.48 -3.66
N VAL A 154 -9.15 9.47 -3.91
CA VAL A 154 -9.56 10.82 -4.30
C VAL A 154 -8.71 11.24 -5.48
N SER A 155 -9.34 11.66 -6.56
CA SER A 155 -8.71 12.16 -7.78
C SER A 155 -9.23 13.54 -8.12
N VAL A 156 -8.33 14.45 -8.54
CA VAL A 156 -8.67 15.82 -8.94
C VAL A 156 -8.36 16.00 -10.42
N SER A 157 -9.32 16.55 -11.15
CA SER A 157 -9.20 16.87 -12.58
C SER A 157 -9.74 18.27 -12.86
N GLU A 158 -9.64 18.73 -14.10
CA GLU A 158 -10.26 19.99 -14.55
C GLU A 158 -11.80 19.99 -14.44
N ASP A 159 -12.42 18.81 -14.43
CA ASP A 159 -13.87 18.64 -14.30
C ASP A 159 -14.35 18.64 -12.84
N GLY A 160 -13.44 18.49 -11.87
CA GLY A 160 -13.75 18.44 -10.44
C GLY A 160 -13.00 17.38 -9.64
N VAL A 161 -13.65 16.87 -8.61
CA VAL A 161 -13.09 15.88 -7.67
C VAL A 161 -13.89 14.59 -7.74
N SER A 162 -13.21 13.49 -8.03
CA SER A 162 -13.79 12.15 -7.96
C SER A 162 -13.26 11.42 -6.73
N TYR A 163 -14.11 10.69 -6.02
CA TYR A 163 -13.71 9.93 -4.85
C TYR A 163 -14.61 8.71 -4.62
N GLY A 164 -14.05 7.69 -3.99
CA GLY A 164 -14.73 6.42 -3.75
C GLY A 164 -13.78 5.27 -3.54
N PHE A 165 -14.02 4.15 -4.23
CA PHE A 165 -13.25 2.92 -4.17
C PHE A 165 -12.70 2.57 -5.55
N HIS A 166 -11.44 2.13 -5.59
CA HIS A 166 -10.72 1.68 -6.78
C HIS A 166 -10.11 0.30 -6.56
N VAL A 167 -10.11 -0.51 -7.61
CA VAL A 167 -9.29 -1.71 -7.71
C VAL A 167 -8.94 -1.99 -9.16
N GLY A 168 -7.68 -2.38 -9.42
CA GLY A 168 -7.18 -2.72 -10.74
C GLY A 168 -7.04 -4.23 -10.97
N LYS A 169 -7.31 -4.66 -12.20
CA LYS A 169 -7.02 -6.00 -12.70
C LYS A 169 -5.73 -5.94 -13.52
N PRO A 170 -4.67 -6.65 -13.15
CA PRO A 170 -3.44 -6.66 -13.92
C PRO A 170 -3.65 -7.39 -15.25
N ASN A 171 -2.79 -7.08 -16.24
CA ASN A 171 -2.66 -7.96 -17.39
C ASN A 171 -2.06 -9.30 -16.92
N GLY A 172 -2.36 -10.39 -17.59
CA GLY A 172 -2.04 -11.76 -17.16
C GLY A 172 -0.54 -12.08 -16.92
N LYS A 173 0.37 -11.10 -17.05
CA LYS A 173 1.81 -11.20 -16.82
C LYS A 173 2.29 -10.38 -15.62
N ALA A 174 1.49 -9.44 -15.14
CA ALA A 174 1.85 -8.58 -14.02
C ALA A 174 1.63 -9.30 -12.68
N LYS A 175 2.48 -8.99 -11.71
CA LYS A 175 2.26 -9.40 -10.31
C LYS A 175 1.18 -8.52 -9.68
N GLY A 176 0.40 -9.06 -8.78
CA GLY A 176 -0.72 -8.37 -8.11
C GLY A 176 -2.08 -8.80 -8.66
N GLY A 177 -3.14 -8.11 -8.23
CA GLY A 177 -4.51 -8.37 -8.72
C GLY A 177 -5.28 -9.41 -7.93
N ASP A 178 -4.75 -9.91 -6.84
CA ASP A 178 -5.50 -10.76 -5.91
C ASP A 178 -6.73 -10.02 -5.36
N ASP A 179 -6.63 -8.70 -5.19
CA ASP A 179 -7.71 -7.84 -4.70
C ASP A 179 -8.89 -7.84 -5.66
N TRP A 180 -8.62 -7.73 -6.97
CA TRP A 180 -9.65 -7.85 -8.01
C TRP A 180 -10.34 -9.21 -7.95
N ALA A 181 -9.57 -10.30 -7.92
CA ALA A 181 -10.12 -11.65 -7.90
C ALA A 181 -10.98 -11.91 -6.65
N ARG A 182 -10.52 -11.43 -5.48
CA ARG A 182 -11.28 -11.53 -4.22
C ARG A 182 -12.57 -10.71 -4.28
N LEU A 183 -12.51 -9.46 -4.78
CA LEU A 183 -13.71 -8.64 -4.94
C LEU A 183 -14.75 -9.33 -5.81
N VAL A 184 -14.34 -9.78 -7.00
CA VAL A 184 -15.27 -10.44 -7.96
C VAL A 184 -15.86 -11.69 -7.36
N LYS A 185 -15.06 -12.51 -6.68
CA LYS A 185 -15.55 -13.69 -5.96
C LYS A 185 -16.56 -13.32 -4.86
N SER A 186 -16.26 -12.30 -4.07
CA SER A 186 -17.18 -11.84 -3.01
C SER A 186 -18.47 -11.27 -3.58
N LEU A 187 -18.41 -10.58 -4.71
CA LEU A 187 -19.61 -10.10 -5.41
C LEU A 187 -20.46 -11.25 -5.97
N ALA A 188 -19.85 -12.39 -6.32
CA ALA A 188 -20.58 -13.57 -6.78
C ALA A 188 -21.20 -14.38 -5.64
N GLU A 189 -20.47 -14.53 -4.52
CA GLU A 189 -20.78 -15.53 -3.48
C GLU A 189 -21.36 -14.93 -2.18
N ASP A 190 -21.17 -13.62 -1.91
CA ASP A 190 -21.54 -12.98 -0.65
C ASP A 190 -22.65 -11.93 -0.83
N GLU A 191 -23.89 -12.31 -0.48
CA GLU A 191 -25.06 -11.42 -0.52
C GLU A 191 -24.87 -10.15 0.33
N GLN A 192 -24.10 -10.22 1.42
CA GLN A 192 -23.85 -9.05 2.26
C GLN A 192 -22.93 -8.03 1.58
N VAL A 193 -21.99 -8.49 0.75
CA VAL A 193 -21.12 -7.62 -0.06
C VAL A 193 -21.94 -6.98 -1.18
N GLN A 194 -22.79 -7.76 -1.86
CA GLN A 194 -23.73 -7.24 -2.87
C GLN A 194 -24.67 -6.18 -2.27
N GLN A 195 -25.25 -6.46 -1.10
CA GLN A 195 -26.13 -5.51 -0.42
C GLN A 195 -25.39 -4.25 0.04
N ALA A 196 -24.15 -4.36 0.51
CA ALA A 196 -23.32 -3.22 0.88
C ALA A 196 -23.02 -2.32 -0.33
N LEU A 197 -22.66 -2.94 -1.48
CA LEU A 197 -22.46 -2.25 -2.74
C LEU A 197 -23.71 -1.47 -3.15
N ARG A 198 -24.87 -2.14 -3.23
CA ARG A 198 -26.13 -1.51 -3.60
C ARG A 198 -26.49 -0.36 -2.67
N SER A 199 -26.45 -0.60 -1.35
CA SER A 199 -26.76 0.41 -0.35
C SER A 199 -25.86 1.65 -0.42
N ALA A 200 -24.56 1.46 -0.69
CA ALA A 200 -23.64 2.57 -0.88
C ALA A 200 -23.95 3.35 -2.16
N MET A 201 -24.19 2.63 -3.27
CA MET A 201 -24.54 3.25 -4.55
C MET A 201 -25.85 4.06 -4.47
N GLU A 202 -26.89 3.48 -3.87
CA GLU A 202 -28.18 4.16 -3.70
C GLU A 202 -28.09 5.38 -2.79
N ARG A 203 -27.45 5.22 -1.61
CA ARG A 203 -27.36 6.27 -0.59
C ARG A 203 -26.58 7.49 -1.06
N HIS A 204 -25.49 7.25 -1.78
CA HIS A 204 -24.55 8.30 -2.18
C HIS A 204 -24.57 8.58 -3.68
N GLN A 205 -25.52 7.98 -4.42
CA GLN A 205 -25.63 8.13 -5.88
C GLN A 205 -24.30 7.81 -6.61
N LEU A 206 -23.61 6.73 -6.13
CA LEU A 206 -22.35 6.33 -6.71
C LEU A 206 -22.56 5.63 -8.05
N HIS A 207 -21.56 5.79 -8.91
CA HIS A 207 -21.47 5.08 -10.17
C HIS A 207 -20.24 4.18 -10.17
N LEU A 208 -20.39 2.98 -10.72
CA LEU A 208 -19.27 2.10 -10.98
C LEU A 208 -18.88 2.30 -12.44
N VAL A 209 -17.65 2.76 -12.66
CA VAL A 209 -17.09 3.01 -13.99
C VAL A 209 -15.99 2.00 -14.25
N LEU A 210 -16.02 1.38 -15.43
CA LEU A 210 -15.06 0.39 -15.86
C LEU A 210 -14.18 0.95 -16.95
N TYR A 211 -12.88 0.79 -16.78
CA TYR A 211 -11.88 1.07 -17.79
C TYR A 211 -11.17 -0.22 -18.20
N ALA A 212 -10.88 -0.38 -19.45
CA ALA A 212 -10.11 -1.52 -19.94
C ALA A 212 -9.16 -1.09 -21.06
N MET A 213 -8.05 -1.82 -21.20
CA MET A 213 -7.16 -1.67 -22.31
C MET A 213 -7.53 -2.73 -23.36
N ASP A 214 -8.26 -2.30 -24.37
CA ASP A 214 -8.50 -3.11 -25.56
C ASP A 214 -7.51 -2.68 -26.65
N VAL A 215 -7.88 -1.82 -27.60
CA VAL A 215 -6.96 -1.19 -28.55
C VAL A 215 -6.32 0.05 -27.91
N LYS A 216 -7.09 0.80 -27.12
CA LYS A 216 -6.67 1.98 -26.35
C LYS A 216 -7.34 1.91 -24.96
N TYR A 217 -6.60 2.26 -23.92
CA TYR A 217 -7.18 2.37 -22.59
C TYR A 217 -8.29 3.43 -22.60
N GLY A 218 -9.48 3.03 -22.18
CA GLY A 218 -10.66 3.88 -22.18
C GLY A 218 -11.80 3.30 -21.35
N GLN A 219 -12.82 4.09 -21.15
CA GLN A 219 -14.04 3.66 -20.47
C GLN A 219 -14.77 2.62 -21.35
N VAL A 220 -15.12 1.48 -20.74
CA VAL A 220 -15.82 0.38 -21.41
C VAL A 220 -17.20 0.13 -20.85
N GLY A 221 -17.60 0.84 -19.78
CA GLY A 221 -18.94 0.75 -19.26
C GLY A 221 -19.13 1.52 -17.98
N ARG A 222 -20.39 1.74 -17.65
CA ARG A 222 -20.86 2.33 -16.40
C ARG A 222 -21.97 1.45 -15.83
N ILE A 223 -21.95 1.25 -14.52
CA ILE A 223 -22.99 0.50 -13.82
C ILE A 223 -23.64 1.43 -12.79
N THR A 224 -24.94 1.48 -12.80
CA THR A 224 -25.79 2.19 -11.82
C THR A 224 -26.72 1.20 -11.14
N VAL A 225 -27.27 1.58 -10.00
CA VAL A 225 -28.30 0.77 -9.32
C VAL A 225 -29.67 1.17 -9.85
N GLN A 226 -30.53 0.15 -10.02
CA GLN A 226 -31.95 0.33 -10.28
C GLN A 226 -32.80 -0.63 -9.44
N GLU A 227 -34.13 -0.47 -9.47
CA GLU A 227 -35.05 -1.35 -8.77
C GLU A 227 -34.86 -2.81 -9.23
N GLY A 228 -34.41 -3.67 -8.30
CA GLY A 228 -34.21 -5.10 -8.55
C GLY A 228 -32.81 -5.54 -8.99
N GLY A 229 -31.89 -4.62 -9.36
CA GLY A 229 -30.57 -5.02 -9.88
C GLY A 229 -29.63 -3.89 -10.18
N PHE A 230 -28.84 -4.08 -11.21
CA PHE A 230 -27.88 -3.12 -11.72
C PHE A 230 -28.18 -2.83 -13.19
N LEU A 231 -27.96 -1.61 -13.61
CA LEU A 231 -28.06 -1.19 -15.00
C LEU A 231 -26.66 -0.98 -15.54
N PHE A 232 -26.24 -1.76 -16.50
CA PHE A 232 -25.01 -1.58 -17.25
C PHE A 232 -25.29 -0.73 -18.49
N GLU A 233 -24.47 0.29 -18.67
CA GLU A 233 -24.49 1.18 -19.83
C GLU A 233 -23.13 1.19 -20.47
N HIS A 234 -23.08 0.95 -21.75
CA HIS A 234 -21.89 1.05 -22.56
C HIS A 234 -22.22 1.86 -23.81
N GLU A 235 -21.43 2.89 -24.03
CA GLU A 235 -21.57 3.76 -25.21
C GLU A 235 -20.32 3.60 -26.09
N THR A 236 -20.52 3.06 -27.28
CA THR A 236 -19.50 3.08 -28.35
C THR A 236 -19.89 4.11 -29.37
N ALA A 237 -18.95 4.45 -30.29
CA ALA A 237 -19.23 5.39 -31.39
C ALA A 237 -20.47 5.00 -32.25
N ASP A 238 -20.82 3.72 -32.27
CA ASP A 238 -21.84 3.16 -33.16
C ASP A 238 -23.10 2.67 -32.43
N GLN A 239 -23.04 2.40 -31.12
CA GLN A 239 -24.16 1.82 -30.37
C GLN A 239 -24.11 2.20 -28.88
N ALA A 240 -25.27 2.57 -28.35
CA ALA A 240 -25.50 2.56 -26.91
C ALA A 240 -26.12 1.21 -26.53
N VAL A 241 -25.47 0.46 -25.64
CA VAL A 241 -25.97 -0.80 -25.09
C VAL A 241 -26.34 -0.58 -23.64
N THR A 242 -27.60 -0.90 -23.35
CA THR A 242 -28.12 -0.87 -21.96
C THR A 242 -28.57 -2.28 -21.59
N ARG A 243 -28.10 -2.80 -20.45
CA ARG A 243 -28.43 -4.14 -19.98
C ARG A 243 -28.70 -4.14 -18.50
N GLU A 244 -29.83 -4.73 -18.10
CA GLU A 244 -30.07 -5.05 -16.70
C GLU A 244 -29.23 -6.25 -16.28
N MET A 245 -28.70 -6.22 -15.06
CA MET A 245 -27.84 -7.27 -14.50
C MET A 245 -28.21 -7.56 -13.05
N THR A 246 -28.16 -8.84 -12.70
CA THR A 246 -28.07 -9.28 -11.30
C THR A 246 -26.67 -9.09 -10.76
N GLY A 247 -26.48 -9.25 -9.44
CA GLY A 247 -25.14 -9.22 -8.84
C GLY A 247 -24.22 -10.32 -9.39
N GLN A 248 -24.78 -11.52 -9.66
CA GLN A 248 -24.03 -12.62 -10.26
C GLN A 248 -23.60 -12.30 -11.69
N GLU A 249 -24.50 -11.80 -12.54
CA GLU A 249 -24.18 -11.44 -13.92
C GLU A 249 -23.17 -10.31 -14.00
N MET A 250 -23.18 -9.37 -13.03
CA MET A 250 -22.16 -8.35 -12.91
C MET A 250 -20.80 -8.97 -12.54
N ALA A 251 -20.76 -9.90 -11.59
CA ALA A 251 -19.54 -10.60 -11.23
C ALA A 251 -18.97 -11.40 -12.42
N ASP A 252 -19.80 -12.13 -13.14
CA ASP A 252 -19.41 -12.89 -14.34
C ASP A 252 -18.86 -11.95 -15.42
N TYR A 253 -19.49 -10.81 -15.63
CA TYR A 253 -18.99 -9.79 -16.56
C TYR A 253 -17.62 -9.26 -16.16
N LEU A 254 -17.39 -9.01 -14.86
CA LEU A 254 -16.09 -8.54 -14.34
C LEU A 254 -14.98 -9.58 -14.46
N VAL A 255 -15.31 -10.88 -14.36
CA VAL A 255 -14.36 -11.99 -14.64
C VAL A 255 -13.85 -11.91 -16.08
N ASP A 256 -14.77 -11.76 -17.01
CA ASP A 256 -14.51 -11.81 -18.44
C ASP A 256 -13.99 -10.46 -19.01
N LEU A 257 -14.04 -9.39 -18.20
CA LEU A 257 -13.61 -8.08 -18.63
C LEU A 257 -12.12 -8.09 -19.00
N ALA A 258 -11.81 -7.88 -20.29
CA ALA A 258 -10.47 -7.78 -20.84
C ALA A 258 -9.50 -8.86 -20.26
N PRO A 259 -9.70 -10.15 -20.55
CA PRO A 259 -9.05 -11.27 -19.85
C PRO A 259 -7.52 -11.24 -19.89
N ASN A 260 -6.92 -10.65 -20.94
CA ASN A 260 -5.48 -10.55 -21.13
C ASN A 260 -4.93 -9.13 -20.92
N ASN A 261 -5.77 -8.16 -20.60
CA ASN A 261 -5.42 -6.76 -20.53
C ASN A 261 -5.72 -6.19 -19.15
N ARG A 262 -5.10 -5.03 -18.86
CA ARG A 262 -5.40 -4.25 -17.68
C ARG A 262 -6.85 -3.74 -17.71
N SER A 263 -7.51 -3.80 -16.58
CA SER A 263 -8.80 -3.16 -16.35
C SER A 263 -8.79 -2.48 -14.99
N ASP A 264 -9.55 -1.41 -14.86
CA ASP A 264 -9.72 -0.67 -13.60
C ASP A 264 -11.20 -0.47 -13.31
N LEU A 265 -11.57 -0.65 -12.07
CA LEU A 265 -12.90 -0.40 -11.54
C LEU A 265 -12.82 0.80 -10.59
N TYR A 266 -13.61 1.81 -10.87
CA TYR A 266 -13.83 2.98 -10.02
C TYR A 266 -15.29 3.00 -9.59
N LEU A 267 -15.55 2.90 -8.30
CA LEU A 267 -16.86 3.07 -7.71
C LEU A 267 -16.86 4.38 -6.91
N GLY A 268 -17.54 5.38 -7.37
CA GLY A 268 -17.50 6.67 -6.71
C GLY A 268 -18.49 7.67 -7.27
N GLN A 269 -18.34 8.89 -6.81
CA GLN A 269 -19.02 10.07 -7.35
C GLN A 269 -18.03 11.13 -7.78
N GLN A 270 -18.50 12.03 -8.62
CA GLN A 270 -17.77 13.21 -9.05
C GLN A 270 -18.52 14.45 -8.59
N VAL A 271 -17.79 15.36 -7.98
CA VAL A 271 -18.27 16.69 -7.54
C VAL A 271 -17.66 17.73 -8.44
N SER A 272 -18.47 18.66 -8.95
CA SER A 272 -17.98 19.74 -9.82
C SER A 272 -16.97 20.63 -9.11
N VAL A 273 -16.13 21.34 -9.87
CA VAL A 273 -15.20 22.36 -9.31
C VAL A 273 -15.95 23.36 -8.42
N ALA A 274 -17.09 23.87 -8.90
CA ALA A 274 -17.87 24.86 -8.16
C ALA A 274 -18.38 24.32 -6.82
N ASP A 275 -18.88 23.08 -6.79
CA ASP A 275 -19.38 22.47 -5.57
C ASP A 275 -18.24 22.09 -4.62
N ALA A 276 -17.10 21.61 -5.13
CA ALA A 276 -15.92 21.33 -4.34
C ALA A 276 -15.36 22.57 -3.63
N LEU A 277 -15.28 23.69 -4.35
CA LEU A 277 -14.86 24.98 -3.79
C LEU A 277 -15.89 25.51 -2.76
N LYS A 278 -17.18 25.36 -3.03
CA LYS A 278 -18.26 25.77 -2.12
C LYS A 278 -18.30 24.94 -0.84
N ALA A 279 -18.01 23.65 -0.92
CA ALA A 279 -18.00 22.74 0.24
C ALA A 279 -16.83 23.04 1.20
N ASP A 280 -15.78 23.71 0.72
CA ASP A 280 -14.62 24.14 1.52
C ASP A 280 -14.08 22.95 2.36
N LYS A 281 -13.84 23.16 3.64
CA LYS A 281 -13.36 22.14 4.59
C LYS A 281 -14.32 20.97 4.80
N GLY A 282 -15.62 21.20 4.57
CA GLY A 282 -16.68 20.21 4.73
C GLY A 282 -16.56 19.02 3.78
N ILE A 283 -15.96 19.23 2.61
CA ILE A 283 -15.82 18.18 1.60
C ILE A 283 -15.05 16.93 2.10
N ALA A 284 -14.08 17.14 2.99
CA ALA A 284 -13.31 16.01 3.56
C ALA A 284 -14.18 15.09 4.44
N ASP A 285 -15.19 15.63 5.13
CA ASP A 285 -16.12 14.84 5.94
C ASP A 285 -17.14 14.10 5.07
N GLU A 286 -17.60 14.71 3.98
CA GLU A 286 -18.43 14.08 2.96
C GLU A 286 -17.70 12.90 2.32
N MET A 287 -16.46 13.11 1.88
CA MET A 287 -15.60 12.04 1.34
C MET A 287 -15.42 10.90 2.32
N ALA A 288 -15.13 11.22 3.60
CA ALA A 288 -14.95 10.21 4.65
C ALA A 288 -16.24 9.40 4.86
N THR A 289 -17.41 10.02 4.73
CA THR A 289 -18.72 9.34 4.87
C THR A 289 -18.98 8.38 3.71
N VAL A 290 -18.65 8.77 2.49
CA VAL A 290 -18.71 7.89 1.32
C VAL A 290 -17.71 6.75 1.48
N CYS A 291 -16.46 7.06 1.80
CA CYS A 291 -15.42 6.05 2.03
C CYS A 291 -15.81 5.03 3.11
N GLU A 292 -16.42 5.48 4.21
CA GLU A 292 -16.91 4.60 5.28
C GLU A 292 -17.94 3.59 4.76
N SER A 293 -18.86 4.02 3.90
CA SER A 293 -19.88 3.14 3.30
C SER A 293 -19.29 2.07 2.38
N LEU A 294 -18.07 2.29 1.87
CA LEU A 294 -17.36 1.40 0.95
C LEU A 294 -16.35 0.47 1.65
N VAL A 295 -16.18 0.59 2.97
CA VAL A 295 -15.21 -0.22 3.73
C VAL A 295 -15.47 -1.71 3.60
N LYS A 296 -16.73 -2.15 3.60
CA LYS A 296 -17.06 -3.56 3.46
C LYS A 296 -16.62 -4.13 2.11
N LEU A 297 -16.73 -3.33 1.05
CA LEU A 297 -16.25 -3.69 -0.28
C LEU A 297 -14.72 -3.75 -0.32
N TYR A 298 -14.07 -2.76 0.30
CA TYR A 298 -12.63 -2.73 0.45
C TYR A 298 -12.11 -3.96 1.23
N ASP A 299 -12.69 -4.26 2.40
CA ASP A 299 -12.29 -5.41 3.22
C ASP A 299 -12.48 -6.74 2.49
N ALA A 300 -13.58 -6.91 1.73
CA ALA A 300 -13.79 -8.06 0.87
C ALA A 300 -12.73 -8.21 -0.22
N SER A 301 -12.22 -7.08 -0.75
CA SER A 301 -11.17 -7.08 -1.77
C SER A 301 -9.80 -7.47 -1.21
N VAL A 302 -9.46 -7.02 0.00
CA VAL A 302 -8.15 -7.33 0.61
C VAL A 302 -8.16 -8.61 1.44
N GLY A 303 -9.32 -9.22 1.65
CA GLY A 303 -9.47 -10.46 2.45
C GLY A 303 -9.32 -10.22 3.94
N ALA A 304 -9.80 -9.07 4.44
CA ALA A 304 -9.72 -8.65 5.84
C ALA A 304 -11.01 -8.95 6.61
#